data_6b206b3732bd72117c1e095a44d5b93b
#
_entry.id   6b206b3732bd72117c1e095a44d5b93b
#
_cell.length_a   1.000
_cell.length_b   1.000
_cell.length_c   1.000
_cell.angle_alpha   90.00
_cell.angle_beta   90.00
_cell.angle_gamma   90.00
#
_symmetry.space_group_name_H-M   'P 1'
#
loop_
_entity.id
_entity.type
_entity.pdbx_description
1 polymer ?
#
loop_
_entity_poly.entity_id
_entity_poly.type
_entity_poly.pdbx_seq_one_letter_code
_entity_poly.pdbx_strand_id
1 'polypeptide(L)'
;MKRRKWTKEERKRIYQKYKGHCAYCGCKIRIEEMQIDHIVALKRGGADSIENANPACRMCNKYKDTLTLYDFKNWLLAGVIGRLRKLFIFRIAERYGMITVNEWDKKFYFERIKK
;
A
#
# COMPACT_ATOMS: atom_id res chain seq x y z
N MET A 1 -13.94 11.63 13.99
CA MET A 1 -12.65 12.25 14.31
C MET A 1 -12.06 12.93 13.09
N LYS A 2 -11.71 14.18 13.22
CA LYS A 2 -11.05 14.87 12.11
C LYS A 2 -9.59 14.45 12.00
N ARG A 3 -9.15 14.23 10.78
CA ARG A 3 -7.73 13.99 10.53
C ARG A 3 -7.00 15.32 10.70
N ARG A 4 -5.83 15.26 11.33
CA ARG A 4 -4.99 16.43 11.44
C ARG A 4 -4.45 16.81 10.06
N LYS A 5 -4.16 18.07 9.90
CA LYS A 5 -3.48 18.53 8.69
C LYS A 5 -1.98 18.48 8.95
N TRP A 6 -1.30 17.64 8.19
CA TRP A 6 0.15 17.47 8.33
C TRP A 6 0.87 18.73 7.87
N THR A 7 1.85 19.16 8.64
CA THR A 7 2.68 20.29 8.26
C THR A 7 3.62 19.87 7.14
N LYS A 8 4.20 20.86 6.45
CA LYS A 8 5.17 20.60 5.39
C LYS A 8 6.37 19.80 5.92
N GLU A 9 6.83 20.15 7.13
CA GLU A 9 7.95 19.44 7.76
C GLU A 9 7.59 18.01 8.10
N GLU A 10 6.40 17.78 8.62
CA GLU A 10 5.93 16.44 8.93
C GLU A 10 5.80 15.60 7.67
N ARG A 11 5.25 16.17 6.59
CA ARG A 11 5.15 15.46 5.32
C ARG A 11 6.53 15.08 4.80
N LYS A 12 7.50 15.97 4.93
CA LYS A 12 8.87 15.71 4.51
C LYS A 12 9.48 14.56 5.31
N ARG A 13 9.27 14.55 6.62
CA ARG A 13 9.78 13.47 7.48
C ARG A 13 9.17 12.12 7.09
N ILE A 14 7.87 12.10 6.83
CA ILE A 14 7.21 10.87 6.42
C ILE A 14 7.72 10.40 5.08
N TYR A 15 7.87 11.32 4.14
CA TYR A 15 8.40 11.03 2.80
C TYR A 15 9.79 10.41 2.87
N GLN A 16 10.63 10.90 3.77
CA GLN A 16 12.01 10.43 3.92
C GLN A 16 12.14 9.08 4.61
N LYS A 17 11.08 8.59 5.25
CA LYS A 17 11.13 7.29 5.92
C LYS A 17 11.66 6.18 5.02
N TYR A 18 11.22 6.16 3.77
CA TYR A 18 11.62 5.14 2.81
C TYR A 18 12.18 5.78 1.55
N LYS A 19 12.83 6.92 1.72
CA LYS A 19 13.61 7.60 0.67
C LYS A 19 12.81 7.86 -0.59
N GLY A 20 11.56 8.29 -0.43
CA GLY A 20 10.71 8.64 -1.57
C GLY A 20 10.02 7.46 -2.24
N HIS A 21 9.94 6.32 -1.55
CA HIS A 21 9.24 5.14 -2.06
C HIS A 21 7.95 4.92 -1.30
N CYS A 22 6.97 4.36 -1.99
CA CYS A 22 5.75 3.89 -1.35
C CYS A 22 6.11 2.78 -0.36
N ALA A 23 5.62 2.90 0.89
CA ALA A 23 5.92 1.91 1.92
C ALA A 23 5.41 0.52 1.55
N TYR A 24 4.37 0.44 0.75
CA TYR A 24 3.72 -0.84 0.45
C TYR A 24 4.24 -1.49 -0.81
N CYS A 25 4.09 -0.86 -1.97
CA CYS A 25 4.53 -1.46 -3.22
C CYS A 25 5.98 -1.13 -3.60
N GLY A 26 6.58 -0.12 -2.97
CA GLY A 26 7.97 0.24 -3.23
C GLY A 26 8.20 1.12 -4.44
N CYS A 27 7.17 1.56 -5.13
CA CYS A 27 7.37 2.44 -6.27
C CYS A 27 7.87 3.81 -5.82
N LYS A 28 8.61 4.48 -6.69
CA LYS A 28 9.03 5.85 -6.42
C LYS A 28 7.84 6.79 -6.51
N ILE A 29 7.75 7.73 -5.58
CA ILE A 29 6.69 8.74 -5.58
C ILE A 29 7.30 10.10 -5.37
N ARG A 30 6.68 11.11 -5.96
CA ARG A 30 7.08 12.50 -5.70
C ARG A 30 6.37 12.96 -4.43
N ILE A 31 7.02 13.86 -3.69
CA ILE A 31 6.44 14.31 -2.42
C ILE A 31 5.06 14.96 -2.63
N GLU A 32 4.86 15.63 -3.75
CA GLU A 32 3.58 16.24 -4.08
C GLU A 32 2.46 15.22 -4.28
N GLU A 33 2.83 14.01 -4.65
CA GLU A 33 1.86 12.92 -4.93
C GLU A 33 1.70 11.99 -3.76
N MET A 34 2.55 12.13 -2.74
CA MET A 34 2.51 11.23 -1.60
C MET A 34 1.19 11.32 -0.85
N GLN A 35 0.60 10.17 -0.62
CA GLN A 35 -0.51 10.03 0.32
C GLN A 35 0.07 9.62 1.66
N ILE A 36 -0.53 10.09 2.73
CA ILE A 36 -0.11 9.67 4.07
C ILE A 36 -1.13 8.69 4.59
N ASP A 37 -0.69 7.46 4.77
CA ASP A 37 -1.54 6.39 5.26
C ASP A 37 -1.28 6.16 6.74
N HIS A 38 -2.34 6.05 7.52
CA HIS A 38 -2.21 5.61 8.91
C HIS A 38 -2.11 4.08 8.89
N ILE A 39 -0.98 3.55 9.36
CA ILE A 39 -0.73 2.10 9.34
C ILE A 39 -1.90 1.38 10.02
N VAL A 40 -2.23 1.83 11.23
CA VAL A 40 -3.47 1.46 11.89
C VAL A 40 -4.43 2.63 11.70
N ALA A 41 -5.53 2.40 11.02
CA ALA A 41 -6.48 3.46 10.68
C ALA A 41 -7.00 4.18 11.94
N LEU A 42 -7.24 5.47 11.83
CA LEU A 42 -7.75 6.26 12.96
C LEU A 42 -9.03 5.68 13.52
N LYS A 43 -9.93 5.24 12.66
CA LYS A 43 -11.21 4.67 13.12
C LYS A 43 -11.04 3.33 13.83
N ARG A 44 -9.86 2.72 13.73
CA ARG A 44 -9.53 1.48 14.43
C ARG A 44 -8.69 1.74 15.68
N GLY A 45 -8.59 3.00 16.08
CA GLY A 45 -7.83 3.38 17.27
C GLY A 45 -6.37 3.68 17.00
N GLY A 46 -5.99 3.81 15.75
CA GLY A 46 -4.61 4.15 15.41
C GLY A 46 -4.25 5.57 15.84
N ALA A 47 -2.98 5.77 16.15
CA ALA A 47 -2.49 7.07 16.56
C ALA A 47 -2.34 8.01 15.36
N ASP A 48 -2.63 9.28 15.57
CA ASP A 48 -2.42 10.31 14.55
C ASP A 48 -1.02 10.89 14.73
N SER A 49 -0.02 10.07 14.47
CA SER A 49 1.39 10.38 14.73
C SER A 49 2.27 9.97 13.55
N ILE A 50 3.46 10.55 13.51
CA ILE A 50 4.43 10.22 12.45
C ILE A 50 4.79 8.74 12.50
N GLU A 51 4.89 8.16 13.70
CA GLU A 51 5.22 6.74 13.86
C GLU A 51 4.17 5.82 13.21
N ASN A 52 2.93 6.24 13.23
CA ASN A 52 1.83 5.47 12.62
C ASN A 52 1.52 5.93 11.19
N ALA A 53 2.40 6.72 10.58
CA ALA A 53 2.18 7.25 9.24
C ALA A 53 3.16 6.66 8.26
N ASN A 54 2.65 6.13 7.15
CA ASN A 54 3.47 5.62 6.06
C ASN A 54 3.26 6.46 4.80
N PRO A 55 4.34 6.73 4.05
CA PRO A 55 4.17 7.32 2.73
C PRO A 55 3.61 6.26 1.79
N ALA A 56 2.61 6.60 1.04
CA ALA A 56 1.96 5.65 0.15
C ALA A 56 1.69 6.29 -1.21
N CYS A 57 1.74 5.46 -2.26
CA CYS A 57 1.28 5.89 -3.55
C CYS A 57 -0.24 5.89 -3.54
N ARG A 58 -0.82 6.59 -4.52
CA ARG A 58 -2.26 6.73 -4.59
C ARG A 58 -2.98 5.40 -4.69
N MET A 59 -2.45 4.48 -5.48
CA MET A 59 -3.05 3.16 -5.66
C MET A 59 -3.09 2.37 -4.35
N CYS A 60 -1.95 2.28 -3.68
CA CYS A 60 -1.87 1.51 -2.44
C CYS A 60 -2.72 2.13 -1.34
N ASN A 61 -2.71 3.46 -1.23
CA ASN A 61 -3.53 4.14 -0.23
C ASN A 61 -5.01 3.87 -0.46
N LYS A 62 -5.44 3.96 -1.70
CA LYS A 62 -6.84 3.71 -2.07
C LYS A 62 -7.24 2.26 -1.79
N TYR A 63 -6.37 1.32 -2.17
CA TYR A 63 -6.70 -0.09 -2.04
C TYR A 63 -6.68 -0.56 -0.59
N LYS A 64 -5.73 -0.06 0.19
CA LYS A 64 -5.66 -0.39 1.62
C LYS A 64 -6.82 0.21 2.39
N ASP A 65 -7.18 1.46 2.08
CA ASP A 65 -8.25 2.18 2.77
C ASP A 65 -8.04 2.08 4.29
N THR A 66 -8.98 1.53 5.03
CA THR A 66 -8.89 1.40 6.50
C THR A 66 -8.57 -0.02 6.94
N LEU A 67 -8.14 -0.87 6.03
CA LEU A 67 -7.79 -2.25 6.36
C LEU A 67 -6.58 -2.30 7.29
N THR A 68 -6.55 -3.34 8.12
CA THR A 68 -5.33 -3.66 8.87
C THR A 68 -4.29 -4.17 7.88
N LEU A 69 -3.02 -4.21 8.29
CA LEU A 69 -1.98 -4.76 7.43
C LEU A 69 -2.27 -6.22 7.08
N TYR A 70 -2.76 -6.98 8.05
CA TYR A 70 -3.12 -8.38 7.84
C TYR A 70 -4.21 -8.52 6.77
N ASP A 71 -5.29 -7.75 6.91
CA ASP A 71 -6.39 -7.80 5.95
C ASP A 71 -5.97 -7.29 4.59
N PHE A 72 -5.13 -6.27 4.55
CA PHE A 72 -4.61 -5.74 3.29
C PHE A 72 -3.82 -6.82 2.54
N LYS A 73 -2.95 -7.54 3.25
CA LYS A 73 -2.19 -8.64 2.64
C LYS A 73 -3.11 -9.72 2.07
N ASN A 74 -4.13 -10.10 2.84
CA ASN A 74 -5.10 -11.12 2.38
C ASN A 74 -5.90 -10.61 1.19
N TRP A 75 -6.25 -9.33 1.19
CA TRP A 75 -6.97 -8.71 0.09
C TRP A 75 -6.15 -8.76 -1.20
N LEU A 76 -4.83 -8.55 -1.09
CA LEU A 76 -3.93 -8.64 -2.24
C LEU A 76 -3.79 -10.08 -2.71
N LEU A 77 -3.57 -11.01 -1.78
CA LEU A 77 -3.31 -12.43 -2.12
C LEU A 77 -4.51 -13.11 -2.74
N ALA A 78 -5.65 -13.03 -2.10
CA ALA A 78 -6.84 -13.72 -2.54
C ALA A 78 -7.75 -12.87 -3.42
N GLY A 79 -7.80 -11.58 -3.14
CA GLY A 79 -8.75 -10.69 -3.77
C GLY A 79 -8.38 -10.26 -5.18
N VAL A 80 -7.11 -9.97 -5.42
CA VAL A 80 -6.70 -9.43 -6.73
C VAL A 80 -6.74 -10.51 -7.80
N ILE A 81 -5.97 -11.56 -7.61
CA ILE A 81 -5.89 -12.62 -8.63
C ILE A 81 -7.21 -13.38 -8.73
N GLY A 82 -7.87 -13.62 -7.60
CA GLY A 82 -9.16 -14.28 -7.61
C GLY A 82 -10.20 -13.53 -8.45
N ARG A 83 -10.23 -12.21 -8.34
CA ARG A 83 -11.13 -11.39 -9.14
C ARG A 83 -10.75 -11.38 -10.61
N LEU A 84 -9.45 -11.28 -10.91
CA LEU A 84 -8.97 -11.32 -12.29
C LEU A 84 -9.36 -12.63 -12.95
N ARG A 85 -9.23 -13.74 -12.25
CA ARG A 85 -9.55 -15.06 -12.81
C ARG A 85 -11.03 -15.29 -13.08
N LYS A 86 -11.89 -14.42 -12.60
CA LYS A 86 -13.30 -14.43 -12.97
C LYS A 86 -13.52 -13.86 -14.36
N LEU A 87 -12.55 -13.11 -14.88
CA LEU A 87 -12.64 -12.55 -16.22
C LEU A 87 -12.20 -13.59 -17.24
N PHE A 88 -13.08 -13.86 -18.20
CA PHE A 88 -12.77 -14.83 -19.25
C PHE A 88 -11.47 -14.47 -19.99
N ILE A 89 -11.31 -13.20 -20.32
CA ILE A 89 -10.14 -12.75 -21.08
C ILE A 89 -8.84 -12.95 -20.29
N PHE A 90 -8.89 -12.82 -18.95
CA PHE A 90 -7.71 -13.08 -18.14
C PHE A 90 -7.32 -14.56 -18.21
N ARG A 91 -8.31 -15.45 -18.15
CA ARG A 91 -8.05 -16.90 -18.24
C ARG A 91 -7.49 -17.28 -19.58
N ILE A 92 -7.95 -16.62 -20.66
CA ILE A 92 -7.39 -16.84 -21.99
C ILE A 92 -5.92 -16.41 -22.02
N ALA A 93 -5.60 -15.25 -21.47
CA ALA A 93 -4.22 -14.76 -21.44
C ALA A 93 -3.30 -15.72 -20.68
N GLU A 94 -3.77 -16.27 -19.55
CA GLU A 94 -3.00 -17.28 -18.81
C GLU A 94 -2.80 -18.54 -19.62
N ARG A 95 -3.87 -19.01 -20.26
CA ARG A 95 -3.84 -20.27 -21.02
C ARG A 95 -2.84 -20.24 -22.18
N TYR A 96 -2.74 -19.10 -22.83
CA TYR A 96 -1.81 -18.95 -23.94
C TYR A 96 -0.42 -18.47 -23.52
N GLY A 97 -0.19 -18.39 -22.23
CA GLY A 97 1.12 -18.01 -21.72
C GLY A 97 1.47 -16.55 -21.94
N MET A 98 0.47 -15.72 -22.24
CA MET A 98 0.69 -14.28 -22.40
C MET A 98 0.98 -13.59 -21.10
N ILE A 99 0.44 -14.10 -20.02
CA ILE A 99 0.69 -13.60 -18.66
C ILE A 99 0.92 -14.79 -17.74
N THR A 100 1.70 -14.57 -16.70
CA THR A 100 1.89 -15.55 -15.63
C THR A 100 1.61 -14.87 -14.31
N VAL A 101 1.04 -15.63 -13.37
CA VAL A 101 0.78 -15.13 -12.03
C VAL A 101 1.93 -15.58 -11.14
N ASN A 102 2.65 -14.60 -10.64
CA ASN A 102 3.79 -14.87 -9.76
C ASN A 102 3.32 -14.87 -8.31
N GLU A 103 4.00 -15.64 -7.49
CA GLU A 103 3.74 -15.61 -6.06
C GLU A 103 4.33 -14.33 -5.47
N TRP A 104 3.57 -13.73 -4.57
CA TRP A 104 4.05 -12.59 -3.80
C TRP A 104 4.53 -13.11 -2.45
N ASP A 105 5.69 -12.64 -1.98
CA ASP A 105 6.29 -13.10 -0.74
C ASP A 105 5.59 -12.58 0.53
N LYS A 106 4.48 -11.86 0.38
CA LYS A 106 3.65 -11.35 1.47
C LYS A 106 4.35 -10.28 2.32
N LYS A 107 5.35 -9.64 1.74
CA LYS A 107 6.06 -8.57 2.42
C LYS A 107 5.89 -7.26 1.69
N PHE A 108 5.53 -6.22 2.42
CA PHE A 108 5.51 -4.87 1.88
C PHE A 108 6.93 -4.33 1.80
N TYR A 109 7.11 -3.29 1.02
CA TYR A 109 8.41 -2.70 0.83
C TYR A 109 9.07 -2.33 2.16
N PHE A 110 8.31 -1.69 3.08
CA PHE A 110 8.87 -1.27 4.36
C PHE A 110 9.24 -2.47 5.26
N GLU A 111 8.69 -3.63 4.99
CA GLU A 111 9.05 -4.85 5.73
C GLU A 111 10.32 -5.50 5.17
N ARG A 112 10.61 -5.26 3.87
CA ARG A 112 11.82 -5.81 3.24
C ARG A 112 13.06 -5.03 3.59
N ILE A 113 12.94 -3.71 3.63
CA ILE A 113 14.08 -2.84 3.90
C ILE A 113 14.18 -2.62 5.40
N LYS A 114 14.84 -3.49 6.06
CA LYS A 114 15.09 -3.32 7.50
C LYS A 114 16.14 -2.26 7.71
N LYS A 115 15.90 -1.42 8.68
CA LYS A 115 16.86 -0.41 9.08
C LYS A 115 17.79 -0.97 10.13
#